data_31f20121fb209c8ab4c9f9170fdacdd4
#
_entry.id   31f20121fb209c8ab4c9f9170fdacdd4
#
_cell.length_a   1.000
_cell.length_b   1.000
_cell.length_c   1.000
_cell.angle_alpha   90.00
_cell.angle_beta   90.00
_cell.angle_gamma   90.00
#
_symmetry.space_group_name_H-M   'P 1'
#
loop_
_entity.id
_entity.type
_entity.pdbx_description
1 polymer ?
#
loop_
_entity_poly.entity_id
_entity_poly.type
_entity_poly.pdbx_seq_one_letter_code
_entity_poly.pdbx_strand_id
1 'polypeptide(L)' 'MKIVNLCGSGHCPVVKIADERVEIGEKDNVCVLTKSEWEALKQKIVNGEI' A
#
# COMPACT_ATOMS: atom_id res chain seq x y z
N MET A 1 4.43 -3.37 12.35
CA MET A 1 3.55 -3.30 11.15
C MET A 1 2.66 -2.07 11.23
N LYS A 2 2.52 -1.37 10.12
CA LYS A 2 1.68 -0.19 10.07
C LYS A 2 0.51 -0.48 9.13
N ILE A 3 -0.69 -0.13 9.56
CA ILE A 3 -1.90 -0.35 8.77
C ILE A 3 -2.56 1.00 8.51
N VAL A 4 -2.78 1.29 7.23
CA VAL A 4 -3.40 2.55 6.82
C VAL A 4 -4.65 2.25 6.02
N ASN A 5 -5.80 2.75 6.49
CA ASN A 5 -7.05 2.64 5.75
C ASN A 5 -7.13 3.77 4.74
N LEU A 6 -7.60 3.45 3.54
CA LEU A 6 -7.71 4.46 2.49
C LEU A 6 -9.01 5.25 2.58
N CYS A 7 -9.94 4.81 3.42
CA CYS A 7 -11.14 5.59 3.70
C CYS A 7 -11.63 5.26 5.11
N GLY A 8 -12.63 5.99 5.59
CA GLY A 8 -13.12 5.81 6.93
C GLY A 8 -14.21 4.78 7.11
N SER A 9 -14.68 4.15 6.04
CA SER A 9 -15.86 3.27 6.12
C SER A 9 -15.52 1.83 6.52
N GLY A 10 -14.26 1.43 6.43
CA GLY A 10 -13.87 0.07 6.72
C GLY A 10 -14.06 -0.90 5.54
N HIS A 11 -14.57 -0.41 4.43
CA HIS A 11 -14.78 -1.21 3.23
C HIS A 11 -13.83 -0.87 2.10
N CYS A 12 -12.88 -0.02 2.36
CA CYS A 12 -11.89 0.40 1.38
C CYS A 12 -10.64 -0.45 1.48
N PRO A 13 -9.84 -0.48 0.42
CA PRO A 13 -8.54 -1.13 0.48
C PRO A 13 -7.69 -0.58 1.61
N VAL A 14 -6.82 -1.43 2.13
CA VAL A 14 -5.95 -1.11 3.24
C VAL A 14 -4.52 -1.29 2.79
N VAL A 15 -3.62 -0.43 3.28
CA VAL A 15 -2.19 -0.59 3.05
C VAL A 15 -1.57 -1.13 4.34
N LYS A 16 -0.97 -2.31 4.27
CA LYS A 16 -0.28 -2.93 5.40
C LYS A 16 1.21 -2.91 5.14
N ILE A 17 1.92 -2.14 5.93
CA ILE A 17 3.36 -1.95 5.75
C ILE A 17 4.10 -2.76 6.79
N ALA A 18 4.73 -3.85 6.36
CA ALA A 18 5.55 -4.69 7.21
C ALA A 18 7.03 -4.39 6.94
N ASP A 19 7.92 -5.10 7.66
CA ASP A 19 9.34 -4.84 7.53
C ASP A 19 9.91 -5.20 6.17
N GLU A 20 9.37 -6.23 5.53
CA GLU A 20 9.92 -6.78 4.29
C GLU A 20 9.01 -6.61 3.09
N ARG A 21 7.76 -6.24 3.30
CA ARG A 21 6.81 -6.16 2.20
C ARG A 21 5.66 -5.24 2.56
N VAL A 22 4.91 -4.86 1.52
CA VAL A 22 3.72 -4.04 1.68
C VAL A 22 2.57 -4.73 0.94
N GLU A 23 1.41 -4.81 1.58
CA GLU A 23 0.22 -5.40 0.99
C GLU A 23 -0.83 -4.30 0.83
N ILE A 24 -1.39 -4.20 -0.36
CA ILE A 24 -2.41 -3.19 -0.66
C ILE A 24 -3.63 -3.91 -1.21
N GLY A 25 -4.77 -3.69 -0.58
CA GLY A 25 -5.99 -4.30 -1.07
C GLY A 25 -6.98 -4.61 0.04
N GLU A 26 -7.98 -5.41 -0.31
CA GLU A 26 -8.99 -5.85 0.63
C GLU A 26 -9.41 -7.27 0.33
N LYS A 27 -9.69 -8.04 1.38
CA LYS A 27 -10.17 -9.43 1.26
C LYS A 27 -9.29 -10.23 0.30
N ASP A 28 -9.88 -10.69 -0.80
CA ASP A 28 -9.19 -11.55 -1.76
C ASP A 28 -8.46 -10.77 -2.85
N ASN A 29 -8.57 -9.47 -2.82
CA ASN A 29 -7.99 -8.61 -3.85
C ASN A 29 -6.82 -7.83 -3.25
N VAL A 30 -5.69 -8.50 -3.11
CA VAL A 30 -4.51 -7.93 -2.45
C VAL A 30 -3.32 -7.98 -3.40
N CYS A 31 -2.62 -6.86 -3.50
CA CYS A 31 -1.37 -6.76 -4.25
C CYS A 31 -0.22 -6.69 -3.25
N VAL A 32 0.80 -7.52 -3.46
CA VAL A 32 1.95 -7.55 -2.57
C VAL A 32 3.14 -6.92 -3.28
N LEU A 33 3.78 -5.97 -2.61
CA LEU A 33 4.96 -5.27 -3.13
C LEU A 33 6.15 -5.55 -2.20
N THR A 34 7.33 -5.62 -2.78
CA THR A 34 8.55 -5.61 -1.98
C THR A 34 8.75 -4.20 -1.43
N LYS A 35 9.63 -4.06 -0.43
CA LYS A 35 9.90 -2.73 0.10
C LYS A 35 10.50 -1.80 -0.95
N SER A 36 11.36 -2.32 -1.81
CA SER A 36 11.94 -1.49 -2.87
C SER A 36 10.88 -1.05 -3.87
N GLU A 37 9.94 -1.92 -4.21
CA GLU A 37 8.83 -1.55 -5.10
C GLU A 37 7.93 -0.50 -4.44
N TRP A 38 7.70 -0.65 -3.14
CA TRP A 38 6.92 0.32 -2.37
C TRP A 38 7.60 1.69 -2.37
N GLU A 39 8.92 1.73 -2.15
CA GLU A 39 9.65 2.99 -2.18
C GLU A 39 9.59 3.62 -3.57
N ALA A 40 9.70 2.82 -4.62
CA ALA A 40 9.59 3.32 -5.99
C ALA A 40 8.19 3.91 -6.24
N LEU A 41 7.16 3.24 -5.76
CA LEU A 41 5.79 3.76 -5.92
C LEU A 41 5.63 5.10 -5.23
N LYS A 42 6.14 5.23 -4.00
CA LYS A 42 6.08 6.49 -3.28
C LYS A 42 6.77 7.62 -4.05
N GLN A 43 7.92 7.34 -4.64
CA GLN A 43 8.65 8.32 -5.42
C GLN A 43 7.86 8.76 -6.67
N LYS A 44 7.22 7.82 -7.33
CA LYS A 44 6.39 8.13 -8.51
C LYS A 44 5.23 9.05 -8.15
N ILE A 45 4.63 8.82 -6.99
CA ILE A 45 3.54 9.66 -6.50
C ILE A 45 4.06 11.05 -6.19
N VAL A 46 5.18 11.14 -5.47
CA VAL A 46 5.76 12.44 -5.08
C VAL A 46 6.20 13.22 -6.32
N ASN A 47 6.72 12.53 -7.32
CA ASN A 47 7.18 13.15 -8.56
C ASN A 47 6.05 13.54 -9.52
N GLY A 48 4.83 13.18 -9.19
CA GLY A 48 3.68 13.53 -10.02
C GLY A 48 3.52 12.65 -11.26
N GLU A 49 4.12 11.47 -11.27
CA GLU A 49 4.00 10.57 -12.40
C GLU A 49 2.70 9.77 -12.37
N ILE A 50 2.07 9.72 -11.21
CA ILE A 50 0.80 9.01 -11.01
C ILE A 50 -0.28 9.98 -10.57
#